data_1f734ab3ed8c348e2e5968a4e9f4fabb
#
_entry.id   1f734ab3ed8c348e2e5968a4e9f4fabb
#
_cell.length_a   1.000
_cell.length_b   1.000
_cell.length_c   1.000
_cell.angle_alpha   90.00
_cell.angle_beta   90.00
_cell.angle_gamma   90.00
#
_symmetry.space_group_name_H-M   'P 1'
#
loop_
_entity.id
_entity.type
_entity.pdbx_description
1 polymer ?
#
loop_
_entity_poly.entity_id
_entity_poly.type
_entity_poly.pdbx_seq_one_letter_code
_entity_poly.pdbx_strand_id
1 'polypeptide(L)'
;MAHPTLLPPTAPANTDSSETTGIFRHFHTQHLLLGYSVTGRQVVFGLLLVFCLTPWASPPVALALGLLLAQTLGNPFTSQTKAANARLLQYSVVGLGFGMNAHAAVQAGRAGILFTVVSIFGTLILGYFAGRWLGLGRHVTHLISCGTAICGGSAIAAMGPVIRAKDEEMSVALGTVFVLNAIALFAFPPIGHALAMTQQQFGLWCAIAIHDTSSVVGAAKVYGDQALQVATTVKLARALWIIPVSIGTALIFKQKGVKIKIPYFIFGFIAAMLLNTYVPAAQPLGPVLVALAKIGLTLTLFFIGAGLSAKTVRSVGARPYVLGVLLWVVISSMSLYVILHTV
;
A
#
# COMPACT_ATOMS: atom_id res chain seq x y z
N MET A 1 -2.76 -70.35 12.01
CA MET A 1 -2.32 -69.12 11.28
C MET A 1 -3.23 -67.99 11.71
N ALA A 2 -2.78 -67.17 12.61
CA ALA A 2 -3.56 -66.05 13.18
C ALA A 2 -3.19 -64.75 12.45
N HIS A 3 -4.17 -64.01 11.90
CA HIS A 3 -4.04 -62.71 11.31
C HIS A 3 -3.84 -61.66 12.42
N PRO A 4 -2.87 -60.71 12.30
CA PRO A 4 -2.76 -59.58 13.21
C PRO A 4 -3.76 -58.51 12.82
N THR A 5 -4.62 -58.14 13.75
CA THR A 5 -5.51 -56.96 13.72
C THR A 5 -4.68 -55.68 13.77
N LEU A 6 -4.73 -54.90 12.68
CA LEU A 6 -4.18 -53.52 12.61
C LEU A 6 -5.08 -52.56 13.39
N LEU A 7 -4.55 -51.92 14.42
CA LEU A 7 -5.18 -50.78 15.12
C LEU A 7 -5.17 -49.56 14.21
N PRO A 8 -6.22 -48.71 14.22
CA PRO A 8 -6.23 -47.48 13.45
C PRO A 8 -5.25 -46.45 14.03
N PRO A 9 -4.67 -45.56 13.18
CA PRO A 9 -3.71 -44.56 13.62
C PRO A 9 -4.38 -43.56 14.55
N THR A 10 -3.74 -43.32 15.70
CA THR A 10 -4.11 -42.27 16.66
C THR A 10 -3.94 -40.91 16.02
N ALA A 11 -4.99 -40.07 16.07
CA ALA A 11 -4.96 -38.67 15.65
C ALA A 11 -3.91 -37.88 16.44
N PRO A 12 -3.19 -36.95 15.81
CA PRO A 12 -2.22 -36.11 16.51
C PRO A 12 -2.93 -35.22 17.53
N ALA A 13 -2.42 -35.24 18.76
CA ALA A 13 -2.86 -34.36 19.83
C ALA A 13 -2.64 -32.88 19.44
N ASN A 14 -3.74 -32.16 19.40
CA ASN A 14 -3.78 -30.71 19.15
C ASN A 14 -3.33 -29.99 20.43
N THR A 15 -2.02 -29.71 20.56
CA THR A 15 -1.46 -28.86 21.61
C THR A 15 -1.44 -27.41 21.11
N ASP A 16 -2.59 -26.77 21.10
CA ASP A 16 -2.70 -25.32 20.97
C ASP A 16 -3.09 -24.75 22.35
N SER A 17 -2.10 -24.67 23.23
CA SER A 17 -2.18 -23.96 24.49
C SER A 17 -1.68 -22.54 24.34
N SER A 18 -2.53 -21.64 23.81
CA SER A 18 -2.44 -20.22 24.08
C SER A 18 -3.66 -19.82 24.90
N GLU A 19 -3.43 -19.62 26.21
CA GLU A 19 -4.39 -19.01 27.12
C GLU A 19 -4.75 -17.61 26.63
N THR A 20 -5.81 -17.52 25.82
CA THR A 20 -6.48 -16.25 25.57
C THR A 20 -7.45 -16.01 26.71
N THR A 21 -7.24 -14.91 27.44
CA THR A 21 -8.10 -14.38 28.51
C THR A 21 -9.57 -14.46 28.11
N GLY A 22 -10.46 -14.82 29.05
CA GLY A 22 -11.86 -15.22 28.84
C GLY A 22 -12.76 -14.27 28.04
N ILE A 23 -12.40 -12.97 27.90
CA ILE A 23 -13.13 -11.99 27.08
C ILE A 23 -13.04 -12.33 25.57
N PHE A 24 -11.92 -12.86 25.11
CA PHE A 24 -11.72 -13.21 23.69
C PHE A 24 -12.41 -14.52 23.27
N ARG A 25 -12.75 -15.41 24.19
CA ARG A 25 -13.49 -16.65 23.90
C ARG A 25 -14.88 -16.39 23.31
N HIS A 26 -15.56 -15.32 23.76
CA HIS A 26 -16.93 -14.98 23.30
C HIS A 26 -16.96 -14.55 21.81
N PHE A 27 -15.88 -14.00 21.29
CA PHE A 27 -15.78 -13.57 19.88
C PHE A 27 -15.53 -14.72 18.89
N HIS A 28 -15.19 -15.92 19.39
CA HIS A 28 -15.00 -17.12 18.57
C HIS A 28 -16.25 -18.02 18.53
N THR A 29 -17.27 -17.77 19.38
CA THR A 29 -18.53 -18.53 19.35
C THR A 29 -19.38 -18.08 18.16
N GLN A 30 -19.89 -19.06 17.41
CA GLN A 30 -20.83 -18.80 16.32
C GLN A 30 -22.21 -18.54 16.90
N HIS A 31 -22.80 -17.38 16.60
CA HIS A 31 -24.19 -17.08 16.90
C HIS A 31 -25.01 -17.14 15.61
N LEU A 32 -26.20 -17.79 15.67
CA LEU A 32 -27.13 -17.82 14.55
C LEU A 32 -27.88 -16.50 14.50
N LEU A 33 -27.52 -15.62 13.55
CA LEU A 33 -28.27 -14.41 13.22
C LEU A 33 -28.90 -14.62 11.83
N LEU A 34 -30.22 -14.57 11.76
CA LEU A 34 -30.98 -14.71 10.49
C LEU A 34 -30.65 -15.99 9.67
N GLY A 35 -30.41 -17.14 10.34
CA GLY A 35 -30.09 -18.39 9.66
C GLY A 35 -28.65 -18.59 9.20
N TYR A 36 -27.77 -17.59 9.43
CA TYR A 36 -26.34 -17.70 9.15
C TYR A 36 -25.52 -17.75 10.45
N SER A 37 -24.53 -18.63 10.48
CA SER A 37 -23.58 -18.68 11.60
C SER A 37 -22.61 -17.51 11.51
N VAL A 38 -22.84 -16.44 12.30
CA VAL A 38 -22.00 -15.24 12.32
C VAL A 38 -21.12 -15.25 13.57
N THR A 39 -19.84 -15.06 13.37
CA THR A 39 -18.86 -14.95 14.45
C THR A 39 -18.79 -13.51 14.95
N GLY A 40 -18.60 -13.27 16.26
CA GLY A 40 -18.44 -11.93 16.82
C GLY A 40 -17.39 -11.08 16.11
N ARG A 41 -16.30 -11.71 15.60
CA ARG A 41 -15.27 -11.04 14.77
C ARG A 41 -15.82 -10.46 13.46
N GLN A 42 -16.77 -11.15 12.82
CA GLN A 42 -17.41 -10.69 11.58
C GLN A 42 -18.31 -9.48 11.84
N VAL A 43 -19.01 -9.48 13.00
CA VAL A 43 -19.85 -8.34 13.41
C VAL A 43 -18.97 -7.12 13.67
N VAL A 44 -17.90 -7.25 14.43
CA VAL A 44 -16.97 -6.14 14.71
C VAL A 44 -16.36 -5.62 13.41
N PHE A 45 -15.93 -6.51 12.52
CA PHE A 45 -15.41 -6.11 11.20
C PHE A 45 -16.45 -5.30 10.41
N GLY A 46 -17.71 -5.76 10.36
CA GLY A 46 -18.80 -5.08 9.67
C GLY A 46 -19.11 -3.70 10.27
N LEU A 47 -19.14 -3.58 11.60
CA LEU A 47 -19.35 -2.30 12.28
C LEU A 47 -18.22 -1.30 12.00
N LEU A 48 -16.96 -1.74 12.03
CA LEU A 48 -15.82 -0.89 11.69
C LEU A 48 -15.84 -0.48 10.22
N LEU A 49 -16.27 -1.37 9.32
CA LEU A 49 -16.41 -1.07 7.91
C LEU A 49 -17.49 -0.02 7.68
N VAL A 50 -18.65 -0.13 8.34
CA VAL A 50 -19.73 0.86 8.29
C VAL A 50 -19.25 2.20 8.87
N PHE A 51 -18.51 2.18 9.98
CA PHE A 51 -17.91 3.40 10.53
C PHE A 51 -16.99 4.08 9.53
N CYS A 52 -16.16 3.32 8.78
CA CYS A 52 -15.28 3.86 7.76
C CYS A 52 -16.00 4.49 6.54
N LEU A 53 -17.31 4.26 6.39
CA LEU A 53 -18.14 4.96 5.39
C LEU A 53 -18.61 6.32 5.87
N THR A 54 -18.52 6.62 7.17
CA THR A 54 -18.96 7.89 7.74
C THR A 54 -17.92 9.00 7.52
N PRO A 55 -18.32 10.28 7.51
CA PRO A 55 -17.40 11.42 7.39
C PRO A 55 -16.37 11.51 8.54
N TRP A 56 -16.60 10.82 9.65
CA TRP A 56 -15.77 10.86 10.86
C TRP A 56 -14.54 9.95 10.75
N ALA A 57 -14.56 9.01 9.82
CA ALA A 57 -13.41 8.13 9.56
C ALA A 57 -12.38 8.83 8.68
N SER A 58 -11.39 9.45 9.30
CA SER A 58 -10.22 9.94 8.55
C SER A 58 -9.34 8.77 8.08
N PRO A 59 -8.52 8.93 7.02
CA PRO A 59 -7.61 7.90 6.53
C PRO A 59 -6.69 7.29 7.60
N PRO A 60 -6.05 8.08 8.51
CA PRO A 60 -5.26 7.50 9.60
C PRO A 60 -6.10 6.68 10.59
N VAL A 61 -7.31 7.17 10.93
CA VAL A 61 -8.23 6.45 11.82
C VAL A 61 -8.64 5.10 11.22
N ALA A 62 -8.99 5.07 9.95
CA ALA A 62 -9.35 3.83 9.25
C ALA A 62 -8.21 2.81 9.26
N LEU A 63 -6.96 3.25 8.99
CA LEU A 63 -5.78 2.38 9.07
C LEU A 63 -5.57 1.86 10.50
N ALA A 64 -5.67 2.75 11.51
CA ALA A 64 -5.48 2.37 12.92
C ALA A 64 -6.52 1.36 13.38
N LEU A 65 -7.80 1.56 13.03
CA LEU A 65 -8.89 0.62 13.34
C LEU A 65 -8.67 -0.74 12.68
N GLY A 66 -8.25 -0.76 11.41
CA GLY A 66 -7.90 -1.99 10.72
C GLY A 66 -6.74 -2.71 11.39
N LEU A 67 -5.69 -1.98 11.77
CA LEU A 67 -4.53 -2.53 12.47
C LEU A 67 -4.91 -3.08 13.85
N LEU A 68 -5.70 -2.36 14.63
CA LEU A 68 -6.20 -2.82 15.94
C LEU A 68 -7.02 -4.11 15.77
N LEU A 69 -7.92 -4.17 14.79
CA LEU A 69 -8.68 -5.37 14.49
C LEU A 69 -7.75 -6.56 14.18
N ALA A 70 -6.74 -6.33 13.33
CA ALA A 70 -5.79 -7.38 12.92
C ALA A 70 -4.96 -7.92 14.11
N GLN A 71 -4.60 -7.05 15.07
CA GLN A 71 -3.79 -7.44 16.22
C GLN A 71 -4.61 -8.08 17.34
N THR A 72 -5.90 -7.73 17.50
CA THR A 72 -6.75 -8.21 18.59
C THR A 72 -7.59 -9.43 18.20
N LEU A 73 -8.43 -9.27 17.19
CA LEU A 73 -9.42 -10.28 16.76
C LEU A 73 -8.99 -11.06 15.52
N GLY A 74 -8.01 -10.53 14.76
CA GLY A 74 -7.66 -11.03 13.44
C GLY A 74 -8.69 -10.65 12.37
N ASN A 75 -8.28 -10.69 11.12
CA ASN A 75 -9.16 -10.39 9.98
C ASN A 75 -9.94 -11.64 9.56
N PRO A 76 -11.28 -11.69 9.73
CA PRO A 76 -12.09 -12.86 9.36
C PRO A 76 -12.25 -13.03 7.85
N PHE A 77 -11.95 -12.00 7.04
CA PHE A 77 -12.15 -11.96 5.59
C PHE A 77 -10.87 -11.69 4.81
N THR A 78 -9.73 -12.24 5.23
CA THR A 78 -8.39 -11.92 4.70
C THR A 78 -8.30 -12.03 3.16
N SER A 79 -8.86 -13.09 2.57
CA SER A 79 -8.84 -13.28 1.11
C SER A 79 -9.70 -12.26 0.37
N GLN A 80 -10.92 -12.03 0.88
CA GLN A 80 -11.88 -11.10 0.27
C GLN A 80 -11.41 -9.64 0.40
N THR A 81 -10.90 -9.25 1.57
CA THR A 81 -10.37 -7.90 1.79
C THR A 81 -9.16 -7.61 0.93
N LYS A 82 -8.27 -8.58 0.69
CA LYS A 82 -7.13 -8.42 -0.21
C LYS A 82 -7.58 -8.16 -1.67
N ALA A 83 -8.55 -8.93 -2.15
CA ALA A 83 -9.09 -8.77 -3.51
C ALA A 83 -9.89 -7.47 -3.66
N ALA A 84 -10.74 -7.15 -2.67
CA ALA A 84 -11.54 -5.93 -2.63
C ALA A 84 -10.65 -4.68 -2.56
N ASN A 85 -9.62 -4.70 -1.73
CA ASN A 85 -8.65 -3.60 -1.58
C ASN A 85 -8.02 -3.20 -2.92
N ALA A 86 -7.52 -4.18 -3.69
CA ALA A 86 -6.86 -3.90 -4.96
C ALA A 86 -7.80 -3.22 -5.98
N ARG A 87 -9.05 -3.68 -6.09
CA ARG A 87 -10.05 -3.09 -7.00
C ARG A 87 -10.54 -1.73 -6.51
N LEU A 88 -10.86 -1.63 -5.22
CA LEU A 88 -11.37 -0.40 -4.62
C LEU A 88 -10.35 0.74 -4.74
N LEU A 89 -9.06 0.45 -4.51
CA LEU A 89 -7.98 1.41 -4.73
C LEU A 89 -7.97 1.91 -6.18
N GLN A 90 -8.03 1.00 -7.15
CA GLN A 90 -7.99 1.38 -8.57
C GLN A 90 -9.18 2.27 -8.96
N TYR A 91 -10.41 1.91 -8.57
CA TYR A 91 -11.60 2.71 -8.85
C TYR A 91 -11.57 4.06 -8.15
N SER A 92 -11.12 4.08 -6.90
CA SER A 92 -10.99 5.33 -6.13
C SER A 92 -9.96 6.27 -6.75
N VAL A 93 -8.82 5.75 -7.20
CA VAL A 93 -7.81 6.57 -7.89
C VAL A 93 -8.37 7.12 -9.20
N VAL A 94 -9.09 6.32 -10.01
CA VAL A 94 -9.76 6.81 -11.22
C VAL A 94 -10.77 7.91 -10.88
N GLY A 95 -11.58 7.72 -9.83
CA GLY A 95 -12.55 8.71 -9.35
C GLY A 95 -11.91 10.04 -8.93
N LEU A 96 -10.70 10.01 -8.33
CA LEU A 96 -9.95 11.24 -8.02
C LEU A 96 -9.59 12.06 -9.27
N GLY A 97 -9.43 11.42 -10.43
CA GLY A 97 -9.17 12.11 -11.70
C GLY A 97 -10.22 13.15 -12.05
N PHE A 98 -11.50 12.91 -11.69
CA PHE A 98 -12.58 13.88 -11.89
C PHE A 98 -12.47 15.13 -10.99
N GLY A 99 -11.59 15.15 -10.01
CA GLY A 99 -11.30 16.33 -9.18
C GLY A 99 -10.09 17.12 -9.64
N MET A 100 -9.47 16.74 -10.75
CA MET A 100 -8.19 17.33 -11.19
C MET A 100 -8.31 18.03 -12.54
N ASN A 101 -7.51 19.10 -12.69
CA ASN A 101 -7.35 19.80 -13.95
C ASN A 101 -6.09 19.31 -14.68
N ALA A 102 -6.20 19.01 -15.97
CA ALA A 102 -5.10 18.46 -16.77
C ALA A 102 -3.90 19.44 -16.86
N HIS A 103 -4.15 20.76 -16.93
CA HIS A 103 -3.08 21.74 -17.00
C HIS A 103 -2.28 21.80 -15.69
N ALA A 104 -2.98 21.81 -14.54
CA ALA A 104 -2.34 21.76 -13.23
C ALA A 104 -1.56 20.45 -13.02
N ALA A 105 -2.11 19.34 -13.50
CA ALA A 105 -1.45 18.04 -13.43
C ALA A 105 -0.15 18.00 -14.25
N VAL A 106 -0.14 18.59 -15.45
CA VAL A 106 1.07 18.70 -16.28
C VAL A 106 2.13 19.55 -15.60
N GLN A 107 1.76 20.68 -14.98
CA GLN A 107 2.70 21.51 -14.23
C GLN A 107 3.32 20.76 -13.04
N ALA A 108 2.49 20.10 -12.22
CA ALA A 108 2.95 19.29 -11.10
C ALA A 108 3.84 18.13 -11.58
N GLY A 109 3.47 17.48 -12.68
CA GLY A 109 4.26 16.41 -13.29
C GLY A 109 5.63 16.88 -13.76
N ARG A 110 5.71 18.04 -14.41
CA ARG A 110 6.99 18.63 -14.86
C ARG A 110 7.90 18.96 -13.66
N ALA A 111 7.36 19.55 -12.60
CA ALA A 111 8.13 19.85 -11.39
C ALA A 111 8.67 18.56 -10.72
N GLY A 112 7.91 17.46 -10.77
CA GLY A 112 8.28 16.19 -10.12
C GLY A 112 9.13 15.24 -10.97
N ILE A 113 9.27 15.46 -12.31
CA ILE A 113 9.86 14.43 -13.19
C ILE A 113 11.35 14.18 -12.91
N LEU A 114 12.12 15.24 -12.73
CA LEU A 114 13.56 15.14 -12.42
C LEU A 114 13.77 14.41 -11.09
N PHE A 115 13.03 14.83 -10.06
CA PHE A 115 13.05 14.15 -8.75
C PHE A 115 12.68 12.67 -8.86
N THR A 116 11.68 12.37 -9.68
CA THR A 116 11.23 11.00 -9.91
C THR A 116 12.34 10.15 -10.52
N VAL A 117 12.97 10.62 -11.60
CA VAL A 117 14.04 9.90 -12.30
C VAL A 117 15.23 9.67 -11.36
N VAL A 118 15.76 10.74 -10.77
CA VAL A 118 16.92 10.67 -9.87
C VAL A 118 16.65 9.77 -8.66
N SER A 119 15.47 9.90 -8.05
CA SER A 119 15.13 9.10 -6.88
C SER A 119 14.91 7.62 -7.22
N ILE A 120 14.34 7.28 -8.38
CA ILE A 120 14.16 5.88 -8.78
C ILE A 120 15.52 5.21 -8.97
N PHE A 121 16.39 5.77 -9.82
CA PHE A 121 17.69 5.17 -10.10
C PHE A 121 18.60 5.20 -8.86
N GLY A 122 18.61 6.31 -8.11
CA GLY A 122 19.36 6.41 -6.86
C GLY A 122 18.94 5.35 -5.84
N THR A 123 17.63 5.13 -5.67
CA THR A 123 17.11 4.09 -4.76
C THR A 123 17.45 2.68 -5.23
N LEU A 124 17.37 2.40 -6.52
CA LEU A 124 17.74 1.07 -7.07
C LEU A 124 19.23 0.78 -6.89
N ILE A 125 20.09 1.77 -7.16
CA ILE A 125 21.54 1.65 -7.00
C ILE A 125 21.90 1.48 -5.52
N LEU A 126 21.40 2.37 -4.65
CA LEU A 126 21.63 2.29 -3.21
C LEU A 126 21.13 0.96 -2.64
N GLY A 127 19.94 0.53 -3.05
CA GLY A 127 19.34 -0.72 -2.61
C GLY A 127 20.16 -1.94 -3.02
N TYR A 128 20.72 -1.95 -4.22
CA TYR A 128 21.62 -3.01 -4.68
C TYR A 128 22.85 -3.14 -3.76
N PHE A 129 23.55 -2.03 -3.48
CA PHE A 129 24.74 -2.04 -2.64
C PHE A 129 24.41 -2.34 -1.17
N ALA A 130 23.40 -1.70 -0.62
CA ALA A 130 22.97 -1.90 0.77
C ALA A 130 22.46 -3.32 1.02
N GLY A 131 21.67 -3.89 0.10
CA GLY A 131 21.18 -5.26 0.21
C GLY A 131 22.33 -6.30 0.14
N ARG A 132 23.33 -6.04 -0.72
CA ARG A 132 24.53 -6.87 -0.77
C ARG A 132 25.35 -6.78 0.53
N TRP A 133 25.49 -5.58 1.08
CA TRP A 133 26.17 -5.36 2.36
C TRP A 133 25.47 -6.06 3.53
N LEU A 134 24.12 -6.06 3.55
CA LEU A 134 23.31 -6.74 4.55
C LEU A 134 23.23 -8.26 4.34
N GLY A 135 23.83 -8.82 3.29
CA GLY A 135 23.79 -10.25 2.97
C GLY A 135 22.39 -10.75 2.60
N LEU A 136 21.54 -9.88 2.02
CA LEU A 136 20.21 -10.25 1.55
C LEU A 136 20.26 -10.93 0.17
N GLY A 137 19.33 -11.86 -0.05
CA GLY A 137 19.15 -12.48 -1.36
C GLY A 137 18.77 -11.45 -2.44
N ARG A 138 19.27 -11.67 -3.68
CA ARG A 138 19.09 -10.73 -4.80
C ARG A 138 17.62 -10.40 -5.08
N HIS A 139 16.72 -11.37 -4.96
CA HIS A 139 15.28 -11.16 -5.21
C HIS A 139 14.68 -10.23 -4.17
N VAL A 140 14.85 -10.51 -2.88
CA VAL A 140 14.32 -9.68 -1.78
C VAL A 140 14.88 -8.26 -1.87
N THR A 141 16.19 -8.12 -2.08
CA THR A 141 16.84 -6.82 -2.26
C THR A 141 16.21 -6.03 -3.40
N HIS A 142 16.06 -6.66 -4.57
CA HIS A 142 15.51 -6.00 -5.74
C HIS A 142 14.05 -5.63 -5.56
N LEU A 143 13.23 -6.51 -4.95
CA LEU A 143 11.82 -6.24 -4.68
C LEU A 143 11.62 -5.07 -3.72
N ILE A 144 12.38 -5.02 -2.61
CA ILE A 144 12.32 -3.89 -1.66
C ILE A 144 12.77 -2.60 -2.34
N SER A 145 13.86 -2.65 -3.11
CA SER A 145 14.37 -1.48 -3.84
C SER A 145 13.37 -0.94 -4.86
N CYS A 146 12.75 -1.81 -5.67
CA CYS A 146 11.71 -1.41 -6.63
C CYS A 146 10.44 -0.90 -5.93
N GLY A 147 10.04 -1.54 -4.83
CA GLY A 147 8.92 -1.10 -4.01
C GLY A 147 9.14 0.32 -3.47
N THR A 148 10.31 0.56 -2.88
CA THR A 148 10.71 1.89 -2.38
C THR A 148 10.86 2.90 -3.52
N ALA A 149 11.46 2.49 -4.64
CA ALA A 149 11.76 3.36 -5.76
C ALA A 149 10.52 3.82 -6.53
N ILE A 150 9.43 3.05 -6.61
CA ILE A 150 8.32 3.34 -7.52
C ILE A 150 7.02 3.59 -6.76
N CYS A 151 6.26 2.52 -6.49
CA CYS A 151 4.91 2.63 -5.89
C CYS A 151 4.58 1.49 -4.93
N GLY A 152 5.55 1.04 -4.15
CA GLY A 152 5.33 0.07 -3.09
C GLY A 152 4.88 -1.29 -3.58
N GLY A 153 3.77 -1.75 -3.04
CA GLY A 153 3.24 -3.08 -3.30
C GLY A 153 2.93 -3.36 -4.77
N SER A 154 2.50 -2.36 -5.55
CA SER A 154 2.22 -2.53 -6.99
C SER A 154 3.50 -2.82 -7.78
N ALA A 155 4.61 -2.16 -7.44
CA ALA A 155 5.91 -2.42 -8.05
C ALA A 155 6.42 -3.82 -7.68
N ILE A 156 6.33 -4.22 -6.41
CA ILE A 156 6.70 -5.56 -5.96
C ILE A 156 5.88 -6.63 -6.69
N ALA A 157 4.55 -6.45 -6.79
CA ALA A 157 3.65 -7.38 -7.48
C ALA A 157 3.91 -7.47 -9.00
N ALA A 158 4.43 -6.40 -9.60
CA ALA A 158 4.83 -6.40 -11.01
C ALA A 158 6.20 -7.06 -11.22
N MET A 159 7.18 -6.78 -10.33
CA MET A 159 8.55 -7.30 -10.44
C MET A 159 8.67 -8.77 -10.04
N GLY A 160 7.88 -9.24 -9.06
CA GLY A 160 7.94 -10.61 -8.57
C GLY A 160 7.89 -11.67 -9.68
N PRO A 161 6.86 -11.68 -10.55
CA PRO A 161 6.80 -12.59 -11.70
C PRO A 161 7.96 -12.40 -12.69
N VAL A 162 8.45 -11.15 -12.87
CA VAL A 162 9.57 -10.85 -13.77
C VAL A 162 10.85 -11.55 -13.35
N ILE A 163 11.15 -11.58 -12.06
CA ILE A 163 12.34 -12.22 -11.52
C ILE A 163 12.08 -13.65 -11.02
N ARG A 164 10.86 -14.17 -11.19
CA ARG A 164 10.40 -15.46 -10.66
C ARG A 164 10.65 -15.59 -9.14
N ALA A 165 10.33 -14.51 -8.40
CA ALA A 165 10.45 -14.50 -6.97
C ALA A 165 9.48 -15.50 -6.33
N LYS A 166 9.93 -16.13 -5.23
CA LYS A 166 9.10 -17.00 -4.41
C LYS A 166 8.06 -16.19 -3.63
N ASP A 167 6.95 -16.84 -3.24
CA ASP A 167 5.88 -16.18 -2.48
C ASP A 167 6.37 -15.64 -1.14
N GLU A 168 7.34 -16.34 -0.49
CA GLU A 168 7.96 -15.87 0.75
C GLU A 168 8.77 -14.58 0.51
N GLU A 169 9.56 -14.51 -0.59
CA GLU A 169 10.36 -13.34 -0.94
C GLU A 169 9.48 -12.12 -1.22
N MET A 170 8.37 -12.33 -1.93
CA MET A 170 7.36 -11.30 -2.18
C MET A 170 6.68 -10.85 -0.88
N SER A 171 6.30 -11.79 -0.01
CA SER A 171 5.65 -11.49 1.27
C SER A 171 6.55 -10.67 2.19
N VAL A 172 7.85 -11.01 2.25
CA VAL A 172 8.86 -10.25 3.01
C VAL A 172 8.98 -8.82 2.48
N ALA A 173 9.10 -8.65 1.17
CA ALA A 173 9.22 -7.32 0.56
C ALA A 173 7.94 -6.47 0.77
N LEU A 174 6.75 -7.07 0.58
CA LEU A 174 5.45 -6.42 0.80
C LEU A 174 5.28 -6.02 2.28
N GLY A 175 5.60 -6.92 3.21
CA GLY A 175 5.52 -6.66 4.64
C GLY A 175 6.42 -5.49 5.06
N THR A 176 7.66 -5.45 4.58
CA THR A 176 8.59 -4.33 4.83
C THR A 176 7.98 -3.00 4.37
N VAL A 177 7.54 -2.93 3.13
CA VAL A 177 7.02 -1.68 2.54
C VAL A 177 5.72 -1.24 3.20
N PHE A 178 4.81 -2.16 3.51
CA PHE A 178 3.52 -1.81 4.12
C PHE A 178 3.67 -1.30 5.56
N VAL A 179 4.58 -1.85 6.34
CA VAL A 179 4.87 -1.34 7.70
C VAL A 179 5.42 0.07 7.63
N LEU A 180 6.38 0.34 6.74
CA LEU A 180 6.93 1.69 6.56
C LEU A 180 5.87 2.69 6.08
N ASN A 181 4.97 2.28 5.20
CA ASN A 181 3.87 3.13 4.75
C ASN A 181 2.87 3.44 5.85
N ALA A 182 2.58 2.46 6.72
CA ALA A 182 1.72 2.69 7.89
C ALA A 182 2.35 3.72 8.83
N ILE A 183 3.65 3.63 9.10
CA ILE A 183 4.39 4.62 9.90
C ILE A 183 4.36 5.99 9.20
N ALA A 184 4.66 6.03 7.91
CA ALA A 184 4.71 7.26 7.13
C ALA A 184 3.38 8.02 7.14
N LEU A 185 2.24 7.33 7.04
CA LEU A 185 0.92 7.94 7.06
C LEU A 185 0.68 8.80 8.31
N PHE A 186 1.19 8.35 9.47
CA PHE A 186 1.05 9.07 10.74
C PHE A 186 2.17 10.08 10.97
N ALA A 187 3.41 9.76 10.55
CA ALA A 187 4.58 10.57 10.86
C ALA A 187 4.73 11.80 9.95
N PHE A 188 4.38 11.68 8.66
CA PHE A 188 4.67 12.73 7.68
C PHE A 188 3.85 14.01 7.87
N PRO A 189 2.51 13.99 8.12
CA PRO A 189 1.76 15.23 8.29
C PRO A 189 2.26 16.10 9.45
N PRO A 190 2.51 15.56 10.68
CA PRO A 190 3.10 16.36 11.76
C PRO A 190 4.48 16.94 11.41
N ILE A 191 5.34 16.17 10.73
CA ILE A 191 6.66 16.66 10.29
C ILE A 191 6.51 17.81 9.30
N GLY A 192 5.61 17.66 8.30
CA GLY A 192 5.34 18.73 7.33
C GLY A 192 4.86 20.02 7.98
N HIS A 193 3.97 19.94 8.97
CA HIS A 193 3.50 21.09 9.74
C HIS A 193 4.62 21.70 10.59
N ALA A 194 5.44 20.87 11.26
CA ALA A 194 6.58 21.35 12.06
C ALA A 194 7.63 22.09 11.22
N LEU A 195 7.78 21.70 9.95
CA LEU A 195 8.68 22.33 8.99
C LEU A 195 8.02 23.47 8.20
N ALA A 196 6.77 23.83 8.53
CA ALA A 196 5.98 24.86 7.85
C ALA A 196 5.94 24.71 6.31
N MET A 197 5.89 23.45 5.82
CA MET A 197 5.87 23.17 4.39
C MET A 197 4.60 23.69 3.73
N THR A 198 4.73 24.25 2.51
CA THR A 198 3.56 24.52 1.68
C THR A 198 2.87 23.21 1.26
N GLN A 199 1.60 23.28 0.86
CA GLN A 199 0.89 22.10 0.38
C GLN A 199 1.54 21.50 -0.88
N GLN A 200 2.16 22.33 -1.72
CA GLN A 200 2.90 21.87 -2.89
C GLN A 200 4.15 21.09 -2.50
N GLN A 201 4.97 21.66 -1.61
CA GLN A 201 6.17 20.99 -1.07
C GLN A 201 5.81 19.67 -0.39
N PHE A 202 4.81 19.68 0.49
CA PHE A 202 4.36 18.49 1.19
C PHE A 202 3.84 17.41 0.23
N GLY A 203 3.04 17.80 -0.77
CA GLY A 203 2.53 16.90 -1.80
C GLY A 203 3.64 16.21 -2.59
N LEU A 204 4.67 16.96 -3.03
CA LEU A 204 5.85 16.42 -3.69
C LEU A 204 6.62 15.46 -2.77
N TRP A 205 6.87 15.87 -1.54
CA TRP A 205 7.58 15.05 -0.56
C TRP A 205 6.87 13.73 -0.29
N CYS A 206 5.56 13.76 -0.01
CA CYS A 206 4.76 12.55 0.16
C CYS A 206 4.82 11.62 -1.06
N ALA A 207 4.70 12.17 -2.27
CA ALA A 207 4.73 11.36 -3.49
C ALA A 207 6.06 10.63 -3.67
N ILE A 208 7.17 11.20 -3.22
CA ILE A 208 8.51 10.62 -3.36
C ILE A 208 8.81 9.67 -2.19
N ALA A 209 8.56 10.09 -0.96
CA ALA A 209 9.05 9.45 0.24
C ALA A 209 8.11 8.38 0.82
N ILE A 210 6.81 8.45 0.60
CA ILE A 210 5.86 7.39 0.97
C ILE A 210 5.72 6.43 -0.21
N HIS A 211 5.88 5.13 0.02
CA HIS A 211 6.03 4.18 -1.08
C HIS A 211 4.71 3.89 -1.79
N ASP A 212 3.60 3.70 -1.07
CA ASP A 212 2.34 3.26 -1.68
C ASP A 212 1.35 4.41 -1.94
N THR A 213 0.49 4.25 -2.95
CA THR A 213 -0.46 5.27 -3.38
C THR A 213 -1.52 5.57 -2.32
N SER A 214 -2.02 4.56 -1.58
CA SER A 214 -3.08 4.75 -0.60
C SER A 214 -2.59 5.61 0.57
N SER A 215 -1.39 5.31 1.09
CA SER A 215 -0.79 6.06 2.19
C SER A 215 -0.39 7.48 1.77
N VAL A 216 0.08 7.66 0.52
CA VAL A 216 0.33 8.99 -0.06
C VAL A 216 -0.94 9.82 -0.07
N VAL A 217 -2.03 9.27 -0.62
CA VAL A 217 -3.31 9.96 -0.69
C VAL A 217 -3.86 10.25 0.71
N GLY A 218 -3.72 9.28 1.63
CA GLY A 218 -4.15 9.44 3.02
C GLY A 218 -3.42 10.59 3.73
N ALA A 219 -2.09 10.62 3.68
CA ALA A 219 -1.27 11.67 4.28
C ALA A 219 -1.52 13.04 3.64
N ALA A 220 -1.54 13.10 2.32
CA ALA A 220 -1.75 14.34 1.57
C ALA A 220 -3.15 14.92 1.78
N LYS A 221 -4.20 14.07 1.91
CA LYS A 221 -5.57 14.51 2.20
C LYS A 221 -5.68 15.21 3.55
N VAL A 222 -4.98 14.69 4.57
CA VAL A 222 -4.95 15.31 5.91
C VAL A 222 -4.25 16.66 5.87
N TYR A 223 -3.25 16.81 5.01
CA TYR A 223 -2.48 18.05 4.90
C TYR A 223 -3.20 19.16 4.10
N GLY A 224 -3.93 18.79 3.04
CA GLY A 224 -4.75 19.72 2.28
C GLY A 224 -5.09 19.23 0.86
N ASP A 225 -6.08 19.89 0.24
CA ASP A 225 -6.57 19.46 -1.08
C ASP A 225 -5.53 19.69 -2.21
N GLN A 226 -4.75 20.77 -2.15
CA GLN A 226 -3.66 21.00 -3.11
C GLN A 226 -2.55 19.96 -2.93
N ALA A 227 -2.19 19.62 -1.68
CA ALA A 227 -1.24 18.56 -1.39
C ALA A 227 -1.71 17.21 -1.96
N LEU A 228 -3.01 16.90 -1.82
CA LEU A 228 -3.61 15.71 -2.39
C LEU A 228 -3.48 15.65 -3.93
N GLN A 229 -3.76 16.75 -4.62
CA GLN A 229 -3.67 16.82 -6.08
C GLN A 229 -2.22 16.61 -6.56
N VAL A 230 -1.28 17.35 -5.98
CA VAL A 230 0.15 17.24 -6.32
C VAL A 230 0.66 15.83 -6.04
N ALA A 231 0.42 15.33 -4.83
CA ALA A 231 0.90 14.02 -4.40
C ALA A 231 0.35 12.89 -5.28
N THR A 232 -0.94 12.93 -5.60
CA THR A 232 -1.59 11.90 -6.44
C THR A 232 -1.02 11.94 -7.85
N THR A 233 -0.91 13.12 -8.47
CA THR A 233 -0.39 13.26 -9.83
C THR A 233 1.04 12.76 -9.96
N VAL A 234 1.93 13.22 -9.08
CA VAL A 234 3.34 12.84 -9.11
C VAL A 234 3.51 11.34 -8.82
N LYS A 235 2.73 10.80 -7.86
CA LYS A 235 2.76 9.37 -7.54
C LYS A 235 2.29 8.49 -8.70
N LEU A 236 1.25 8.90 -9.43
CA LEU A 236 0.76 8.15 -10.59
C LEU A 236 1.73 8.24 -11.77
N ALA A 237 2.33 9.41 -12.01
CA ALA A 237 3.40 9.55 -13.00
C ALA A 237 4.59 8.64 -12.67
N ARG A 238 4.96 8.54 -11.37
CA ARG A 238 6.00 7.62 -10.90
C ARG A 238 5.62 6.15 -11.09
N ALA A 239 4.34 5.79 -10.91
CA ALA A 239 3.89 4.42 -11.11
C ALA A 239 4.03 3.93 -12.57
N LEU A 240 4.03 4.82 -13.56
CA LEU A 240 4.32 4.47 -14.96
C LEU A 240 5.74 3.90 -15.15
N TRP A 241 6.68 4.24 -14.26
CA TRP A 241 8.04 3.69 -14.28
C TRP A 241 8.10 2.20 -13.97
N ILE A 242 6.99 1.57 -13.54
CA ILE A 242 6.89 0.11 -13.48
C ILE A 242 7.26 -0.50 -14.83
N ILE A 243 6.84 0.09 -15.96
CA ILE A 243 7.05 -0.45 -17.30
C ILE A 243 8.55 -0.49 -17.66
N PRO A 244 9.27 0.65 -17.71
CA PRO A 244 10.68 0.63 -18.06
C PRO A 244 11.55 -0.12 -17.05
N VAL A 245 11.24 -0.04 -15.75
CA VAL A 245 11.98 -0.78 -14.73
C VAL A 245 11.73 -2.29 -14.83
N SER A 246 10.52 -2.73 -15.20
CA SER A 246 10.24 -4.15 -15.46
C SER A 246 11.06 -4.68 -16.64
N ILE A 247 11.19 -3.90 -17.72
CA ILE A 247 12.00 -4.26 -18.89
C ILE A 247 13.48 -4.37 -18.46
N GLY A 248 14.00 -3.34 -17.78
CA GLY A 248 15.36 -3.35 -17.25
C GLY A 248 15.64 -4.53 -16.31
N THR A 249 14.67 -4.83 -15.43
CA THR A 249 14.73 -5.98 -14.52
C THR A 249 14.79 -7.30 -15.30
N ALA A 250 13.95 -7.49 -16.32
CA ALA A 250 13.98 -8.70 -17.16
C ALA A 250 15.33 -8.91 -17.83
N LEU A 251 15.95 -7.83 -18.31
CA LEU A 251 17.31 -7.86 -18.92
C LEU A 251 18.38 -8.22 -17.89
N ILE A 252 18.37 -7.57 -16.70
CA ILE A 252 19.36 -7.79 -15.63
C ILE A 252 19.29 -9.23 -15.10
N PHE A 253 18.09 -9.77 -14.94
CA PHE A 253 17.86 -11.14 -14.47
C PHE A 253 17.84 -12.17 -15.62
N LYS A 254 18.13 -11.76 -16.86
CA LYS A 254 18.20 -12.62 -18.06
C LYS A 254 16.94 -13.46 -18.28
N GLN A 255 15.76 -12.90 -17.98
CA GLN A 255 14.48 -13.58 -18.12
C GLN A 255 13.87 -13.34 -19.52
N LYS A 256 13.48 -14.43 -20.20
CA LYS A 256 12.80 -14.36 -21.51
C LYS A 256 11.32 -14.68 -21.37
N GLY A 257 10.46 -14.04 -22.21
CA GLY A 257 9.03 -14.35 -22.29
C GLY A 257 8.18 -13.88 -21.11
N VAL A 258 8.62 -12.87 -20.37
CA VAL A 258 7.88 -12.35 -19.20
C VAL A 258 6.76 -11.40 -19.64
N LYS A 259 5.54 -11.63 -19.12
CA LYS A 259 4.41 -10.70 -19.31
C LYS A 259 4.51 -9.54 -18.31
N ILE A 260 4.66 -8.31 -18.84
CA ILE A 260 4.68 -7.08 -18.03
C ILE A 260 3.24 -6.69 -17.69
N LYS A 261 2.94 -6.50 -16.41
CA LYS A 261 1.63 -6.03 -15.97
C LYS A 261 1.53 -4.51 -16.10
N ILE A 262 0.67 -4.06 -16.99
CA ILE A 262 0.39 -2.64 -17.20
C ILE A 262 -0.67 -2.20 -16.19
N PRO A 263 -0.46 -1.12 -15.42
CA PRO A 263 -1.43 -0.60 -14.46
C PRO A 263 -2.51 0.23 -15.17
N TYR A 264 -3.48 -0.42 -15.81
CA TYR A 264 -4.53 0.21 -16.64
C TYR A 264 -5.33 1.30 -15.91
N PHE A 265 -5.48 1.23 -14.59
CA PHE A 265 -6.20 2.25 -13.81
C PHE A 265 -5.57 3.64 -13.92
N ILE A 266 -4.27 3.75 -14.26
CA ILE A 266 -3.60 5.04 -14.48
C ILE A 266 -4.15 5.70 -15.75
N PHE A 267 -4.38 4.93 -16.81
CA PHE A 267 -5.02 5.45 -18.02
C PHE A 267 -6.47 5.87 -17.74
N GLY A 268 -7.19 5.11 -16.89
CA GLY A 268 -8.52 5.49 -16.41
C GLY A 268 -8.50 6.83 -15.64
N PHE A 269 -7.50 7.04 -14.77
CA PHE A 269 -7.31 8.32 -14.06
C PHE A 269 -7.05 9.48 -15.04
N ILE A 270 -6.16 9.28 -16.03
CA ILE A 270 -5.87 10.30 -17.05
C ILE A 270 -7.14 10.62 -17.86
N ALA A 271 -7.87 9.60 -18.29
CA ALA A 271 -9.13 9.79 -19.02
C ALA A 271 -10.16 10.56 -18.17
N ALA A 272 -10.34 10.21 -16.90
CA ALA A 272 -11.23 10.93 -15.98
C ALA A 272 -10.84 12.41 -15.81
N MET A 273 -9.54 12.68 -15.68
CA MET A 273 -9.00 14.05 -15.59
C MET A 273 -9.23 14.84 -16.90
N LEU A 274 -8.99 14.24 -18.06
CA LEU A 274 -9.24 14.87 -19.35
C LEU A 274 -10.74 15.15 -19.57
N LEU A 275 -11.60 14.19 -19.22
CA LEU A 275 -13.06 14.39 -19.29
C LEU A 275 -13.49 15.55 -18.40
N ASN A 276 -13.02 15.62 -17.15
CA ASN A 276 -13.36 16.72 -16.24
C ASN A 276 -12.84 18.07 -16.73
N THR A 277 -11.70 18.11 -17.41
CA THR A 277 -11.07 19.35 -17.89
C THR A 277 -11.73 19.87 -19.16
N TYR A 278 -12.04 19.00 -20.14
CA TYR A 278 -12.43 19.40 -21.48
C TYR A 278 -13.90 19.15 -21.82
N VAL A 279 -14.64 18.38 -20.99
CA VAL A 279 -16.05 18.07 -21.23
C VAL A 279 -16.93 18.74 -20.16
N PRO A 280 -17.59 19.88 -20.48
CA PRO A 280 -18.41 20.63 -19.50
C PRO A 280 -19.52 19.79 -18.87
N ALA A 281 -20.10 18.85 -19.60
CA ALA A 281 -21.15 17.93 -19.11
C ALA A 281 -20.64 16.97 -18.02
N ALA A 282 -19.35 16.71 -17.92
CA ALA A 282 -18.76 15.84 -16.89
C ALA A 282 -18.48 16.58 -15.57
N GLN A 283 -18.26 17.90 -15.61
CA GLN A 283 -17.89 18.71 -14.46
C GLN A 283 -18.86 18.64 -13.28
N PRO A 284 -20.20 18.66 -13.45
CA PRO A 284 -21.14 18.55 -12.34
C PRO A 284 -21.05 17.22 -11.58
N LEU A 285 -20.59 16.15 -12.24
CA LEU A 285 -20.40 14.82 -11.63
C LEU A 285 -19.09 14.74 -10.81
N GLY A 286 -18.13 15.62 -11.09
CA GLY A 286 -16.81 15.62 -10.46
C GLY A 286 -16.87 15.58 -8.93
N PRO A 287 -17.55 16.51 -8.25
CA PRO A 287 -17.59 16.54 -6.77
C PRO A 287 -18.12 15.23 -6.15
N VAL A 288 -19.17 14.63 -6.75
CA VAL A 288 -19.76 13.38 -6.27
C VAL A 288 -18.79 12.22 -6.44
N LEU A 289 -18.17 12.09 -7.62
CA LEU A 289 -17.21 11.03 -7.91
C LEU A 289 -15.96 11.14 -7.03
N VAL A 290 -15.48 12.36 -6.78
CA VAL A 290 -14.37 12.61 -5.85
C VAL A 290 -14.73 12.27 -4.42
N ALA A 291 -15.94 12.59 -3.96
CA ALA A 291 -16.40 12.23 -2.63
C ALA A 291 -16.44 10.70 -2.45
N LEU A 292 -17.01 9.97 -3.40
CA LEU A 292 -17.02 8.50 -3.41
C LEU A 292 -15.60 7.91 -3.46
N ALA A 293 -14.71 8.51 -4.26
CA ALA A 293 -13.32 8.11 -4.34
C ALA A 293 -12.61 8.29 -2.99
N LYS A 294 -12.81 9.41 -2.30
CA LYS A 294 -12.24 9.68 -0.97
C LYS A 294 -12.73 8.66 0.08
N ILE A 295 -14.00 8.26 0.04
CA ILE A 295 -14.53 7.18 0.90
C ILE A 295 -13.88 5.83 0.55
N GLY A 296 -13.80 5.49 -0.72
CA GLY A 296 -13.14 4.27 -1.18
C GLY A 296 -11.68 4.18 -0.75
N LEU A 297 -10.94 5.28 -0.77
CA LEU A 297 -9.56 5.34 -0.27
C LEU A 297 -9.48 5.15 1.25
N THR A 298 -10.42 5.68 2.01
CA THR A 298 -10.51 5.46 3.46
C THR A 298 -10.74 3.97 3.77
N LEU A 299 -11.64 3.32 3.03
CA LEU A 299 -11.86 1.87 3.14
C LEU A 299 -10.63 1.04 2.74
N THR A 300 -9.89 1.45 1.71
CA THR A 300 -8.64 0.77 1.35
C THR A 300 -7.62 0.78 2.48
N LEU A 301 -7.50 1.90 3.19
CA LEU A 301 -6.59 2.00 4.33
C LEU A 301 -7.04 1.11 5.50
N PHE A 302 -8.35 1.01 5.78
CA PHE A 302 -8.88 0.05 6.73
C PHE A 302 -8.52 -1.40 6.34
N PHE A 303 -8.68 -1.77 5.07
CA PHE A 303 -8.34 -3.12 4.59
C PHE A 303 -6.83 -3.40 4.66
N ILE A 304 -5.98 -2.41 4.37
CA ILE A 304 -4.52 -2.53 4.54
C ILE A 304 -4.19 -2.77 6.01
N GLY A 305 -4.74 -1.95 6.92
CA GLY A 305 -4.56 -2.14 8.37
C GLY A 305 -4.99 -3.53 8.83
N ALA A 306 -6.18 -3.97 8.40
CA ALA A 306 -6.73 -5.29 8.71
C ALA A 306 -5.90 -6.46 8.13
N GLY A 307 -5.06 -6.21 7.14
CA GLY A 307 -4.12 -7.18 6.56
C GLY A 307 -2.77 -7.26 7.28
N LEU A 308 -2.43 -6.28 8.12
CA LEU A 308 -1.14 -6.19 8.82
C LEU A 308 -1.18 -6.94 10.17
N SER A 309 -1.15 -8.26 10.15
CA SER A 309 -1.07 -9.05 11.40
C SER A 309 0.34 -9.05 12.00
N ALA A 310 0.45 -9.24 13.33
CA ALA A 310 1.73 -9.38 14.03
C ALA A 310 2.57 -10.54 13.46
N LYS A 311 1.91 -11.61 13.03
CA LYS A 311 2.55 -12.75 12.38
C LYS A 311 3.23 -12.34 11.08
N THR A 312 2.56 -11.55 10.23
CA THR A 312 3.10 -11.00 8.98
C THR A 312 4.30 -10.10 9.25
N VAL A 313 4.21 -9.22 10.26
CA VAL A 313 5.31 -8.33 10.63
C VAL A 313 6.53 -9.12 11.14
N ARG A 314 6.32 -10.12 12.00
CA ARG A 314 7.40 -10.95 12.55
C ARG A 314 8.07 -11.88 11.52
N SER A 315 7.34 -12.33 10.50
CA SER A 315 7.88 -13.25 9.48
C SER A 315 8.92 -12.60 8.55
N VAL A 316 9.00 -11.27 8.49
CA VAL A 316 9.89 -10.53 7.58
C VAL A 316 11.36 -10.65 7.97
N GLY A 317 11.67 -10.75 9.27
CA GLY A 317 13.04 -10.75 9.76
C GLY A 317 13.68 -9.34 9.79
N ALA A 318 14.77 -9.18 10.55
CA ALA A 318 15.38 -7.87 10.80
C ALA A 318 16.08 -7.26 9.58
N ARG A 319 16.82 -8.06 8.80
CA ARG A 319 17.66 -7.55 7.69
C ARG A 319 16.85 -6.87 6.57
N PRO A 320 15.71 -7.43 6.08
CA PRO A 320 14.85 -6.77 5.12
C PRO A 320 14.29 -5.44 5.64
N TYR A 321 13.89 -5.38 6.92
CA TYR A 321 13.46 -4.12 7.55
C TYR A 321 14.57 -3.09 7.58
N VAL A 322 15.80 -3.47 7.96
CA VAL A 322 16.95 -2.57 7.96
C VAL A 322 17.19 -2.00 6.57
N LEU A 323 17.14 -2.83 5.52
CA LEU A 323 17.23 -2.35 4.14
C LEU A 323 16.10 -1.35 3.81
N GLY A 324 14.85 -1.71 4.12
CA GLY A 324 13.70 -0.85 3.86
C GLY A 324 13.78 0.49 4.58
N VAL A 325 14.12 0.49 5.88
CA VAL A 325 14.31 1.70 6.70
C VAL A 325 15.45 2.56 6.16
N LEU A 326 16.57 1.96 5.83
CA LEU A 326 17.73 2.68 5.28
C LEU A 326 17.35 3.41 3.98
N LEU A 327 16.73 2.71 3.04
CA LEU A 327 16.29 3.30 1.78
C LEU A 327 15.24 4.40 2.02
N TRP A 328 14.30 4.14 2.93
CA TRP A 328 13.23 5.10 3.27
C TRP A 328 13.79 6.37 3.91
N VAL A 329 14.69 6.25 4.87
CA VAL A 329 15.32 7.41 5.52
C VAL A 329 16.13 8.21 4.50
N VAL A 330 16.94 7.56 3.67
CA VAL A 330 17.74 8.26 2.68
C VAL A 330 16.85 9.00 1.67
N ILE A 331 15.85 8.33 1.07
CA ILE A 331 14.99 8.97 0.08
C ILE A 331 14.14 10.09 0.69
N SER A 332 13.62 9.88 1.92
CA SER A 332 12.82 10.89 2.61
C SER A 332 13.63 12.13 2.96
N SER A 333 14.83 11.95 3.52
CA SER A 333 15.69 13.06 3.92
C SER A 333 16.25 13.82 2.72
N MET A 334 16.73 13.11 1.71
CA MET A 334 17.27 13.74 0.49
C MET A 334 16.18 14.50 -0.26
N SER A 335 15.01 13.90 -0.45
CA SER A 335 13.90 14.57 -1.15
C SER A 335 13.38 15.76 -0.35
N LEU A 336 13.29 15.66 0.99
CA LEU A 336 12.93 16.77 1.85
C LEU A 336 13.89 17.95 1.70
N TYR A 337 15.20 17.66 1.82
CA TYR A 337 16.24 18.69 1.69
C TYR A 337 16.15 19.41 0.33
N VAL A 338 16.06 18.66 -0.76
CA VAL A 338 16.00 19.26 -2.09
C VAL A 338 14.71 20.06 -2.28
N ILE A 339 13.55 19.53 -1.87
CA ILE A 339 12.25 20.22 -2.02
C ILE A 339 12.22 21.54 -1.23
N LEU A 340 12.72 21.55 0.01
CA LEU A 340 12.75 22.77 0.82
C LEU A 340 13.66 23.89 0.23
N HIS A 341 14.65 23.53 -0.63
CA HIS A 341 15.57 24.49 -1.21
C HIS A 341 15.27 24.83 -2.68
N THR A 342 14.40 24.09 -3.35
CA THR A 342 14.15 24.27 -4.80
C THR A 342 12.69 24.55 -5.17
N VAL A 343 11.75 24.30 -4.28
CA VAL A 343 10.31 24.49 -4.47
C VAL A 343 9.73 25.40 -3.41
#